data_adad2c9ebf21fecb1da59a9cf8eae686
#
_entry.id   adad2c9ebf21fecb1da59a9cf8eae686
#
_cell.length_a   1.000
_cell.length_b   1.000
_cell.length_c   1.000
_cell.angle_alpha   90.00
_cell.angle_beta   90.00
_cell.angle_gamma   90.00
#
_symmetry.space_group_name_H-M   'P 1'
#
loop_
_entity.id
_entity.type
_entity.pdbx_description
1 polymer ?
#
loop_
_entity_poly.entity_id
_entity_poly.type
_entity_poly.pdbx_seq_one_letter_code
_entity_poly.pdbx_strand_id
1 'polypeptide(L)'
;IVELAQEINNSMPNYVISRISELMNKKEILLKNSKMLVLGVAYKKDIGDTRESPAIDIVESLLNKSVEVSFYDPYVDELIVNKKSISKEQDIEKISNYDMLIIHTPHTIFNNIDFESIKSLIFDTTGSFTISNAERI
;
A
#
# COMPACT_ATOMS: atom_id res chain seq x y z
N ILE A 1 5.82 3.44 28.54
CA ILE A 1 5.41 4.33 27.41
C ILE A 1 6.10 3.91 26.13
N VAL A 2 7.41 3.69 26.14
CA VAL A 2 8.17 3.26 24.96
C VAL A 2 7.66 1.90 24.47
N GLU A 3 7.42 0.97 25.38
CA GLU A 3 6.90 -0.35 25.04
C GLU A 3 5.51 -0.27 24.42
N LEU A 4 4.64 0.57 24.93
CA LEU A 4 3.29 0.75 24.42
C LEU A 4 3.31 1.34 23.00
N ALA A 5 4.16 2.34 22.76
CA ALA A 5 4.31 2.92 21.44
C ALA A 5 4.83 1.90 20.42
N GLN A 6 5.77 1.04 20.84
CA GLN A 6 6.31 -0.01 20.00
C GLN A 6 5.26 -1.09 19.68
N GLU A 7 4.43 -1.45 20.64
CA GLU A 7 3.33 -2.38 20.41
C GLU A 7 2.31 -1.83 19.42
N ILE A 8 1.97 -0.56 19.53
CA ILE A 8 1.06 0.10 18.59
C ILE A 8 1.66 0.07 17.18
N ASN A 9 2.94 0.41 17.02
CA ASN A 9 3.61 0.38 15.72
C ASN A 9 3.66 -1.02 15.13
N ASN A 10 3.91 -2.04 15.95
CA ASN A 10 3.97 -3.43 15.51
C ASN A 10 2.60 -3.98 15.10
N SER A 11 1.51 -3.43 15.64
CA SER A 11 0.14 -3.86 15.31
C SER A 11 -0.43 -3.16 14.09
N MET A 12 0.17 -2.04 13.62
CA MET A 12 -0.36 -1.28 12.47
C MET A 12 -0.49 -2.09 11.20
N PRO A 13 0.50 -2.92 10.79
CA PRO A 13 0.31 -3.74 9.58
C PRO A 13 -0.90 -4.66 9.67
N ASN A 14 -1.16 -5.25 10.83
CA ASN A 14 -2.33 -6.11 11.01
C ASN A 14 -3.64 -5.33 10.91
N TYR A 15 -3.66 -4.11 11.46
CA TYR A 15 -4.82 -3.23 11.36
C TYR A 15 -5.09 -2.87 9.89
N VAL A 16 -4.05 -2.52 9.14
CA VAL A 16 -4.18 -2.20 7.71
C VAL A 16 -4.77 -3.39 6.94
N ILE A 17 -4.28 -4.59 7.20
CA ILE A 17 -4.78 -5.81 6.54
C ILE A 17 -6.25 -6.06 6.87
N SER A 18 -6.66 -5.88 8.12
CA SER A 18 -8.07 -6.01 8.52
C SER A 18 -8.94 -5.01 7.77
N ARG A 19 -8.50 -3.78 7.63
CA ARG A 19 -9.23 -2.75 6.90
C ARG A 19 -9.35 -3.09 5.41
N ILE A 20 -8.26 -3.59 4.82
CA ILE A 20 -8.27 -4.01 3.41
C ILE A 20 -9.29 -5.12 3.19
N SER A 21 -9.30 -6.13 4.05
CA SER A 21 -10.25 -7.24 3.95
C SER A 21 -11.69 -6.74 4.05
N GLU A 22 -11.95 -5.83 4.98
CA GLU A 22 -13.28 -5.25 5.19
C GLU A 22 -13.73 -4.44 3.95
N LEU A 23 -12.84 -3.63 3.38
CA LEU A 23 -13.15 -2.82 2.21
C LEU A 23 -13.44 -3.69 0.98
N MET A 24 -12.66 -4.74 0.79
CA MET A 24 -12.87 -5.69 -0.31
C MET A 24 -14.21 -6.40 -0.16
N ASN A 25 -14.57 -6.82 1.06
CA ASN A 25 -15.85 -7.45 1.33
C ASN A 25 -17.03 -6.53 1.01
N LYS A 26 -16.93 -5.27 1.38
CA LYS A 26 -17.99 -4.28 1.08
C LYS A 26 -18.26 -4.14 -0.41
N LYS A 27 -17.23 -4.30 -1.22
CA LYS A 27 -17.34 -4.22 -2.68
C LYS A 27 -17.56 -5.57 -3.33
N GLU A 28 -17.72 -6.61 -2.52
CA GLU A 28 -17.93 -7.99 -2.99
C GLU A 28 -16.81 -8.47 -3.92
N ILE A 29 -15.59 -7.99 -3.67
CA ILE A 29 -14.39 -8.42 -4.41
C ILE A 29 -13.65 -9.46 -3.57
N LEU A 30 -13.35 -10.59 -4.19
CA LEU A 30 -12.60 -11.66 -3.53
C LEU A 30 -11.16 -11.21 -3.28
N LEU A 31 -10.69 -11.35 -2.05
CA LEU A 31 -9.32 -10.98 -1.69
C LEU A 31 -8.29 -11.87 -2.41
N LYS A 32 -8.53 -13.18 -2.42
CA LYS A 32 -7.65 -14.13 -3.09
C LYS A 32 -7.59 -13.85 -4.60
N ASN A 33 -6.37 -13.75 -5.13
CA ASN A 33 -6.09 -13.46 -6.54
C ASN A 33 -6.45 -12.04 -6.98
N SER A 34 -6.82 -11.17 -6.04
CA SER A 34 -6.98 -9.75 -6.36
C SER A 34 -5.62 -9.12 -6.65
N LYS A 35 -5.62 -8.03 -7.42
CA LYS A 35 -4.42 -7.28 -7.76
C LYS A 35 -4.37 -6.00 -6.95
N MET A 36 -3.33 -5.82 -6.17
CA MET A 36 -3.16 -4.63 -5.36
C MET A 36 -1.83 -3.95 -5.65
N LEU A 37 -1.85 -2.63 -5.66
CA LEU A 37 -0.66 -1.82 -5.86
C LEU A 37 -0.40 -1.01 -4.60
N VAL A 38 0.82 -1.13 -4.06
CA VAL A 38 1.25 -0.30 -2.93
C VAL A 38 2.00 0.91 -3.47
N LEU A 39 1.47 2.10 -3.21
CA LEU A 39 2.08 3.36 -3.59
C LEU A 39 2.99 3.83 -2.46
N GLY A 40 4.29 3.79 -2.73
CA GLY A 40 5.30 4.13 -1.75
C GLY A 40 5.59 2.99 -0.78
N VAL A 41 6.80 2.47 -0.82
CA VAL A 41 7.23 1.37 0.05
C VAL A 41 8.42 1.75 0.92
N ALA A 42 8.86 3.00 0.84
CA ALA A 42 9.97 3.51 1.63
C ALA A 42 9.55 3.78 3.08
N TYR A 43 10.53 3.85 3.96
CA TYR A 43 10.31 4.16 5.37
C TYR A 43 9.80 5.59 5.57
N LYS A 44 10.29 6.55 4.77
CA LYS A 44 9.89 7.96 4.83
C LYS A 44 9.64 8.50 3.44
N LYS A 45 8.86 9.61 3.37
CA LYS A 45 8.61 10.26 2.09
C LYS A 45 9.88 10.83 1.48
N ASP A 46 9.94 10.82 0.16
CA ASP A 46 10.96 11.42 -0.69
C ASP A 46 12.36 10.82 -0.51
N ILE A 47 12.44 9.62 0.04
CA ILE A 47 13.68 8.84 0.09
C ILE A 47 13.39 7.39 -0.32
N GLY A 48 14.45 6.64 -0.65
CA GLY A 48 14.33 5.27 -1.16
C GLY A 48 14.69 4.17 -0.16
N ASP A 49 14.81 4.49 1.12
CA ASP A 49 15.20 3.51 2.12
C ASP A 49 14.01 2.67 2.55
N THR A 50 14.06 1.35 2.26
CA THR A 50 12.99 0.42 2.62
C THR A 50 13.26 -0.33 3.92
N ARG A 51 14.43 -0.15 4.53
CA ARG A 51 14.76 -0.82 5.79
C ARG A 51 13.78 -0.40 6.88
N GLU A 52 13.27 -1.38 7.61
CA GLU A 52 12.29 -1.18 8.68
C GLU A 52 10.97 -0.53 8.22
N SER A 53 10.70 -0.50 6.90
CA SER A 53 9.44 0.02 6.41
C SER A 53 8.30 -0.94 6.74
N PRO A 54 7.20 -0.46 7.35
CA PRO A 54 6.02 -1.29 7.59
C PRO A 54 5.39 -1.85 6.32
N ALA A 55 5.70 -1.27 5.15
CA ALA A 55 5.24 -1.79 3.86
C ALA A 55 5.67 -3.24 3.65
N ILE A 56 6.84 -3.62 4.14
CA ILE A 56 7.33 -5.00 4.00
C ILE A 56 6.37 -5.97 4.68
N ASP A 57 5.94 -5.67 5.91
CA ASP A 57 5.01 -6.52 6.64
C ASP A 57 3.63 -6.55 6.01
N ILE A 58 3.18 -5.43 5.47
CA ILE A 58 1.88 -5.34 4.77
C ILE A 58 1.93 -6.21 3.51
N VAL A 59 2.97 -6.09 2.71
CA VAL A 59 3.14 -6.88 1.50
C VAL A 59 3.22 -8.36 1.82
N GLU A 60 4.00 -8.74 2.83
CA GLU A 60 4.11 -10.15 3.25
C GLU A 60 2.75 -10.72 3.64
N SER A 61 1.97 -9.98 4.42
CA SER A 61 0.64 -10.42 4.84
C SER A 61 -0.31 -10.58 3.66
N LEU A 62 -0.26 -9.67 2.69
CA LEU A 62 -1.07 -9.77 1.47
C LEU A 62 -0.68 -10.98 0.64
N LEU A 63 0.62 -11.22 0.47
CA LEU A 63 1.11 -12.41 -0.24
C LEU A 63 0.62 -13.71 0.42
N ASN A 64 0.61 -13.75 1.74
CA ASN A 64 0.13 -14.92 2.49
C ASN A 64 -1.37 -15.16 2.29
N LYS A 65 -2.12 -14.14 1.87
CA LYS A 65 -3.54 -14.23 1.55
C LYS A 65 -3.78 -14.43 0.05
N SER A 66 -2.74 -14.75 -0.70
CA SER A 66 -2.79 -15.00 -2.15
C SER A 66 -3.22 -13.79 -2.97
N VAL A 67 -2.90 -12.60 -2.48
CA VAL A 67 -3.06 -11.36 -3.24
C VAL A 67 -1.89 -11.19 -4.19
N GLU A 68 -2.15 -10.74 -5.41
CA GLU A 68 -1.12 -10.39 -6.37
C GLU A 68 -0.68 -8.94 -6.12
N VAL A 69 0.49 -8.77 -5.50
CA VAL A 69 0.98 -7.47 -5.04
C VAL A 69 2.05 -6.93 -5.98
N SER A 70 1.92 -5.66 -6.35
CA SER A 70 2.96 -4.89 -7.03
C SER A 70 3.18 -3.59 -6.25
N PHE A 71 4.27 -2.89 -6.52
CA PHE A 71 4.50 -1.60 -5.90
C PHE A 71 4.85 -0.54 -6.95
N TYR A 72 4.55 0.71 -6.63
CA TYR A 72 4.98 1.88 -7.40
C TYR A 72 5.69 2.83 -6.45
N ASP A 73 6.98 3.03 -6.69
CA ASP A 73 7.79 3.94 -5.88
C ASP A 73 8.97 4.43 -6.73
N PRO A 74 8.98 5.71 -7.12
CA PRO A 74 10.05 6.23 -7.97
C PRO A 74 11.42 6.28 -7.29
N TYR A 75 11.47 6.15 -5.97
CA TYR A 75 12.72 6.18 -5.20
C TYR A 75 13.25 4.77 -4.89
N VAL A 76 12.50 3.72 -5.19
CA VAL A 76 12.86 2.34 -4.85
C VAL A 76 12.93 1.51 -6.12
N ASP A 77 14.10 0.97 -6.41
CA ASP A 77 14.31 0.16 -7.62
C ASP A 77 13.86 -1.28 -7.43
N GLU A 78 14.02 -1.81 -6.24
CA GLU A 78 13.76 -3.21 -5.96
C GLU A 78 13.19 -3.38 -4.55
N LEU A 79 12.21 -4.27 -4.42
CA LEU A 79 11.65 -4.64 -3.13
C LEU A 79 11.63 -6.16 -3.02
N ILE A 80 12.33 -6.68 -2.01
CA ILE A 80 12.36 -8.10 -1.73
C ILE A 80 11.66 -8.34 -0.40
N VAL A 81 10.64 -9.20 -0.41
CA VAL A 81 9.86 -9.55 0.77
C VAL A 81 9.83 -11.07 0.87
N ASN A 82 10.32 -11.59 1.99
CA ASN A 82 10.37 -13.03 2.25
C ASN A 82 11.07 -13.79 1.12
N LYS A 83 12.25 -13.28 0.72
CA LYS A 83 13.10 -13.84 -0.35
C LYS A 83 12.46 -13.79 -1.74
N LYS A 84 11.37 -13.05 -1.91
CA LYS A 84 10.66 -12.94 -3.16
C LYS A 84 10.75 -11.50 -3.67
N SER A 85 11.09 -11.35 -4.93
CA SER A 85 11.11 -10.03 -5.58
C SER A 85 9.69 -9.63 -5.93
N ILE A 86 9.29 -8.43 -5.51
CA ILE A 86 7.95 -7.90 -5.74
C ILE A 86 7.98 -7.11 -7.05
N SER A 87 6.96 -7.32 -7.88
CA SER A 87 6.85 -6.63 -9.17
C SER A 87 6.73 -5.13 -8.98
N LYS A 88 7.50 -4.37 -9.77
CA LYS A 88 7.43 -2.91 -9.76
C LYS A 88 6.60 -2.44 -10.94
N GLU A 89 5.57 -1.62 -10.68
CA GLU A 89 4.84 -0.95 -11.73
C GLU A 89 5.67 0.26 -12.19
N GLN A 90 6.02 0.30 -13.47
CA GLN A 90 6.86 1.36 -14.04
C GLN A 90 6.04 2.51 -14.60
N ASP A 91 4.77 2.29 -14.88
CA ASP A 91 3.92 3.23 -15.61
C ASP A 91 2.81 3.77 -14.72
N ILE A 92 2.88 5.06 -14.42
CA ILE A 92 1.89 5.74 -13.57
C ILE A 92 0.48 5.65 -14.17
N GLU A 93 0.35 5.54 -15.49
CA GLU A 93 -0.95 5.45 -16.15
C GLU A 93 -1.63 4.09 -15.93
N LYS A 94 -0.87 3.08 -15.54
CA LYS A 94 -1.39 1.73 -15.29
C LYS A 94 -1.86 1.51 -13.85
N ILE A 95 -1.74 2.49 -12.98
CA ILE A 95 -2.14 2.31 -11.58
C ILE A 95 -3.64 2.05 -11.42
N SER A 96 -4.47 2.44 -12.39
CA SER A 96 -5.92 2.18 -12.35
C SER A 96 -6.29 0.75 -12.76
N ASN A 97 -5.32 -0.08 -13.16
CA ASN A 97 -5.58 -1.47 -13.55
C ASN A 97 -5.63 -2.44 -12.36
N TYR A 98 -5.47 -1.93 -11.17
CA TYR A 98 -5.48 -2.72 -9.95
C TYR A 98 -6.84 -2.68 -9.26
N ASP A 99 -7.15 -3.71 -8.50
CA ASP A 99 -8.41 -3.75 -7.72
C ASP A 99 -8.37 -2.74 -6.57
N MET A 100 -7.20 -2.56 -5.96
CA MET A 100 -7.02 -1.61 -4.88
C MET A 100 -5.64 -0.95 -4.96
N LEU A 101 -5.61 0.35 -4.65
CA LEU A 101 -4.39 1.11 -4.42
C LEU A 101 -4.24 1.34 -2.93
N ILE A 102 -3.07 1.02 -2.38
CA ILE A 102 -2.76 1.25 -0.97
C ILE A 102 -1.68 2.34 -0.92
N ILE A 103 -2.03 3.52 -0.44
CA ILE A 103 -1.05 4.59 -0.30
C ILE A 103 -0.36 4.41 1.05
N HIS A 104 0.91 4.04 1.02
CA HIS A 104 1.67 3.76 2.23
C HIS A 104 2.69 4.85 2.54
N THR A 105 3.49 5.28 1.54
CA THR A 105 4.47 6.35 1.73
C THR A 105 4.04 7.56 0.92
N PRO A 106 3.76 8.71 1.55
CA PRO A 106 3.20 9.85 0.83
C PRO A 106 4.30 10.70 0.17
N HIS A 107 5.00 10.12 -0.80
CA HIS A 107 6.00 10.87 -1.56
C HIS A 107 5.40 12.13 -2.18
N THR A 108 6.14 13.21 -2.18
CA THR A 108 5.66 14.50 -2.68
C THR A 108 5.22 14.41 -4.13
N ILE A 109 5.91 13.60 -4.94
CA ILE A 109 5.56 13.41 -6.35
C ILE A 109 4.15 12.84 -6.54
N PHE A 110 3.61 12.13 -5.56
CA PHE A 110 2.27 11.57 -5.64
C PHE A 110 1.18 12.63 -5.62
N ASN A 111 1.49 13.86 -5.21
CA ASN A 111 0.55 14.99 -5.29
C ASN A 111 0.16 15.32 -6.73
N ASN A 112 0.94 14.87 -7.71
CA ASN A 112 0.65 15.07 -9.13
C ASN A 112 -0.29 14.02 -9.71
N ILE A 113 -0.65 13.00 -8.95
CA ILE A 113 -1.57 11.94 -9.39
C ILE A 113 -3.00 12.42 -9.24
N ASP A 114 -3.80 12.28 -10.31
CA ASP A 114 -5.23 12.56 -10.25
C ASP A 114 -5.98 11.34 -9.72
N PHE A 115 -6.01 11.21 -8.40
CA PHE A 115 -6.68 10.09 -7.75
C PHE A 115 -8.20 10.08 -7.97
N GLU A 116 -8.79 11.23 -8.21
CA GLU A 116 -10.24 11.34 -8.43
C GLU A 116 -10.69 10.63 -9.72
N SER A 117 -9.79 10.52 -10.70
CA SER A 117 -10.09 9.83 -11.96
C SER A 117 -9.88 8.32 -11.90
N ILE A 118 -9.36 7.78 -10.81
CA ILE A 118 -9.02 6.37 -10.66
C ILE A 118 -10.25 5.60 -10.17
N LYS A 119 -10.56 4.49 -10.87
CA LYS A 119 -11.71 3.65 -10.55
C LYS A 119 -11.44 2.59 -9.48
N SER A 120 -10.17 2.28 -9.25
CA SER A 120 -9.77 1.31 -8.22
C SER A 120 -10.21 1.78 -6.84
N LEU A 121 -10.41 0.85 -5.92
CA LEU A 121 -10.52 1.20 -4.50
C LEU A 121 -9.22 1.85 -4.07
N ILE A 122 -9.31 2.90 -3.26
CA ILE A 122 -8.13 3.59 -2.75
C ILE A 122 -8.18 3.59 -1.23
N PHE A 123 -7.11 3.09 -0.63
CA PHE A 123 -6.94 3.11 0.82
C PHE A 123 -5.70 3.93 1.15
N ASP A 124 -5.92 5.11 1.71
CA ASP A 124 -4.85 6.02 2.13
C ASP A 124 -4.53 5.77 3.61
N THR A 125 -3.45 5.04 3.87
CA THR A 125 -3.03 4.76 5.25
C THR A 125 -2.37 5.95 5.92
N THR A 126 -2.03 7.00 5.16
CA THR A 126 -1.29 8.16 5.65
C THR A 126 -2.18 9.32 6.05
N GLY A 127 -3.37 9.42 5.45
CA GLY A 127 -4.24 10.58 5.61
C GLY A 127 -3.70 11.85 4.98
N SER A 128 -2.65 11.75 4.15
CA SER A 128 -1.96 12.91 3.58
C SER A 128 -2.63 13.49 2.35
N PHE A 129 -3.59 12.77 1.76
CA PHE A 129 -4.24 13.16 0.52
C PHE A 129 -5.71 13.46 0.76
N THR A 130 -6.24 14.42 -0.01
CA THR A 130 -7.66 14.72 -0.03
C THR A 130 -8.26 14.07 -1.27
N ILE A 131 -8.88 12.91 -1.09
CA ILE A 131 -9.46 12.10 -2.17
C ILE A 131 -10.89 11.75 -1.75
N SER A 132 -11.88 12.18 -2.54
CA SER A 132 -13.28 12.08 -2.13
C SER A 132 -13.78 10.63 -2.06
N ASN A 133 -13.21 9.72 -2.88
CA ASN A 133 -13.63 8.32 -2.93
C ASN A 133 -12.62 7.36 -2.29
N ALA A 134 -11.72 7.87 -1.45
CA ALA A 134 -10.74 7.06 -0.75
C ALA A 134 -11.17 6.78 0.68
N GLU A 135 -10.84 5.58 1.16
CA GLU A 135 -10.93 5.23 2.57
C GLU A 135 -9.64 5.62 3.27
N ARG A 136 -9.75 5.98 4.54
CA ARG A 136 -8.61 6.37 5.38
C ARG A 136 -8.53 5.51 6.62
N ILE A 137 -7.33 5.47 7.17
CA ILE A 137 -7.05 4.71 8.37
C ILE A 137 -7.70 5.35 9.62
#